data_1b96b33bfb1ee5f2cd469105e91ac67f
#
_entry.id   1b96b33bfb1ee5f2cd469105e91ac67f
#
_cell.length_a   1.000
_cell.length_b   1.000
_cell.length_c   1.000
_cell.angle_alpha   90.00
_cell.angle_beta   90.00
_cell.angle_gamma   90.00
#
_symmetry.space_group_name_H-M   'P 1'
#
loop_
_entity.id
_entity.type
_entity.pdbx_description
1 polymer ?
#
loop_
_entity_poly.entity_id
_entity_poly.type
_entity_poly.pdbx_seq_one_letter_code
_entity_poly.pdbx_strand_id
1 'polypeptide(L)'
;KKPVYIAIDLKSYYASVECVERGLNPLTANLLVADETRSDKTICLAVSPSLKAMGVPSRPRLFEAKQAIRLYEAQHRTKVECIIAKPQMALYEKVSAKIYSIYLKYIATCDIHVYSIDEVFIEATHYMSLYEKDAKAASMDTPHYLAMTMVRDVLKNTGITATAGIGTNLYLAKVAMDIVAKKAPPDKDGVRIAELDEMSYRMLLWCHTPLTAFWQVGPGKARRL
;
A
#
# COMPACT_ATOMS: atom_id res chain seq x y z
N LYS A 1 -2.72 -25.52 -14.10
CA LYS A 1 -1.92 -24.37 -13.57
C LYS A 1 -2.55 -23.91 -12.25
N LYS A 2 -1.74 -23.55 -11.26
CA LYS A 2 -2.26 -22.98 -10.01
C LYS A 2 -2.92 -21.63 -10.32
N PRO A 3 -4.03 -21.26 -9.66
CA PRO A 3 -4.60 -19.90 -9.77
C PRO A 3 -3.60 -18.84 -9.32
N VAL A 4 -3.69 -17.64 -9.88
CA VAL A 4 -2.85 -16.50 -9.53
C VAL A 4 -3.73 -15.29 -9.24
N TYR A 5 -3.64 -14.78 -8.03
CA TYR A 5 -4.30 -13.55 -7.59
C TYR A 5 -3.25 -12.52 -7.21
N ILE A 6 -3.51 -11.26 -7.53
CA ILE A 6 -2.64 -10.13 -7.19
C ILE A 6 -3.48 -9.10 -6.45
N ALA A 7 -3.02 -8.70 -5.25
CA ALA A 7 -3.55 -7.56 -4.51
C ALA A 7 -2.57 -6.40 -4.61
N ILE A 8 -3.05 -5.19 -4.89
CA ILE A 8 -2.20 -3.98 -4.98
C ILE A 8 -2.81 -2.89 -4.11
N ASP A 9 -1.98 -2.29 -3.24
CA ASP A 9 -2.34 -1.20 -2.31
C ASP A 9 -1.40 -0.01 -2.52
N LEU A 10 -1.96 1.17 -2.78
CA LEU A 10 -1.21 2.40 -3.02
C LEU A 10 -0.66 2.95 -1.69
N LYS A 11 0.63 3.21 -1.65
CA LYS A 11 1.32 3.55 -0.41
C LYS A 11 0.92 4.92 0.14
N SER A 12 0.31 4.94 1.34
CA SER A 12 -0.13 6.18 2.01
C SER A 12 -0.93 7.10 1.09
N TYR A 13 -1.89 6.57 0.36
CA TYR A 13 -2.48 7.10 -0.85
C TYR A 13 -2.78 8.60 -0.82
N TYR A 14 -3.63 9.08 0.09
CA TYR A 14 -3.99 10.51 0.14
C TYR A 14 -2.78 11.41 0.40
N ALA A 15 -1.87 10.99 1.28
CA ALA A 15 -0.65 11.74 1.54
C ALA A 15 0.27 11.75 0.32
N SER A 16 0.34 10.64 -0.42
CA SER A 16 1.12 10.55 -1.66
C SER A 16 0.56 11.46 -2.75
N VAL A 17 -0.76 11.50 -2.94
CA VAL A 17 -1.41 12.45 -3.87
C VAL A 17 -1.07 13.89 -3.50
N GLU A 18 -1.20 14.26 -2.22
CA GLU A 18 -0.90 15.62 -1.75
C GLU A 18 0.56 15.99 -1.91
N CYS A 19 1.48 15.04 -1.74
CA CYS A 19 2.91 15.26 -2.01
C CYS A 19 3.15 15.54 -3.50
N VAL A 20 2.63 14.70 -4.38
CA VAL A 20 2.81 14.85 -5.84
C VAL A 20 2.26 16.17 -6.34
N GLU A 21 1.06 16.58 -5.89
CA GLU A 21 0.45 17.86 -6.25
C GLU A 21 1.31 19.07 -5.84
N ARG A 22 2.15 18.92 -4.82
CA ARG A 22 3.08 19.95 -4.35
C ARG A 22 4.49 19.81 -4.93
N GLY A 23 4.72 18.88 -5.84
CA GLY A 23 6.05 18.58 -6.38
C GLY A 23 7.02 17.96 -5.36
N LEU A 24 6.48 17.33 -4.30
CA LEU A 24 7.26 16.70 -3.24
C LEU A 24 7.37 15.19 -3.47
N ASN A 25 8.46 14.59 -3.01
CA ASN A 25 8.60 13.13 -3.05
C ASN A 25 7.76 12.46 -1.93
N PRO A 26 6.76 11.62 -2.27
CA PRO A 26 5.90 10.95 -1.29
C PRO A 26 6.63 10.08 -0.27
N LEU A 27 7.82 9.56 -0.59
CA LEU A 27 8.57 8.69 0.31
C LEU A 27 9.36 9.44 1.38
N THR A 28 9.74 10.69 1.11
CA THR A 28 10.63 11.47 1.98
C THR A 28 9.97 12.70 2.60
N ALA A 29 8.89 13.21 2.01
CA ALA A 29 8.19 14.36 2.52
C ALA A 29 7.44 14.05 3.84
N ASN A 30 7.50 15.00 4.79
CA ASN A 30 6.74 14.93 6.03
C ASN A 30 5.39 15.59 5.82
N LEU A 31 4.39 14.80 5.50
CA LEU A 31 3.04 15.28 5.23
C LEU A 31 1.98 14.36 5.85
N LEU A 32 0.97 14.95 6.44
CA LEU A 32 -0.25 14.26 6.83
C LEU A 32 -1.48 14.97 6.27
N VAL A 33 -2.57 14.21 6.10
CA VAL A 33 -3.84 14.73 5.57
C VAL A 33 -4.84 14.81 6.69
N ALA A 34 -5.20 16.02 7.09
CA ALA A 34 -6.18 16.29 8.13
C ALA A 34 -6.82 17.68 7.94
N ASP A 35 -8.07 17.84 8.41
CA ASP A 35 -8.75 19.11 8.42
C ASP A 35 -8.55 19.80 9.79
N GLU A 36 -7.56 20.68 9.88
CA GLU A 36 -7.24 21.46 11.09
C GLU A 36 -8.36 22.43 11.49
N THR A 37 -9.23 22.82 10.55
CA THR A 37 -10.31 23.77 10.85
C THR A 37 -11.38 23.18 11.75
N ARG A 38 -11.44 21.85 11.87
CA ARG A 38 -12.41 21.16 12.72
C ARG A 38 -12.00 21.14 14.19
N SER A 39 -10.93 20.45 14.51
CA SER A 39 -10.30 20.41 15.83
C SER A 39 -9.06 19.50 15.81
N ASP A 40 -8.19 19.60 16.81
CA ASP A 40 -7.07 18.68 17.02
C ASP A 40 -7.49 17.22 17.29
N LYS A 41 -8.77 16.95 17.55
CA LYS A 41 -9.34 15.60 17.70
C LYS A 41 -9.71 14.97 16.36
N THR A 42 -9.60 15.72 15.24
CA THR A 42 -9.87 15.17 13.90
C THR A 42 -8.93 13.99 13.59
N ILE A 43 -9.45 13.00 12.84
CA ILE A 43 -8.66 11.84 12.42
C ILE A 43 -7.84 12.23 11.20
N CYS A 44 -6.55 11.94 11.22
CA CYS A 44 -5.70 12.03 10.04
C CYS A 44 -6.09 10.92 9.06
N LEU A 45 -6.46 11.31 7.84
CA LEU A 45 -6.89 10.36 6.81
C LEU A 45 -5.71 9.58 6.22
N ALA A 46 -4.54 10.19 6.16
CA ALA A 46 -3.30 9.55 5.75
C ALA A 46 -2.09 10.23 6.38
N VAL A 47 -1.01 9.46 6.51
CA VAL A 47 0.29 9.89 7.03
C VAL A 47 1.36 9.41 6.06
N SER A 48 2.31 10.27 5.69
CA SER A 48 3.39 9.92 4.77
C SER A 48 4.32 8.83 5.35
N PRO A 49 5.01 8.07 4.48
CA PRO A 49 5.97 7.06 4.92
C PRO A 49 7.06 7.61 5.84
N SER A 50 7.56 8.81 5.57
CA SER A 50 8.57 9.48 6.39
C SER A 50 8.08 9.70 7.83
N LEU A 51 6.89 10.26 8.02
CA LEU A 51 6.30 10.44 9.36
C LEU A 51 6.01 9.11 10.06
N LYS A 52 5.59 8.08 9.32
CA LYS A 52 5.41 6.73 9.88
C LYS A 52 6.73 6.15 10.40
N ALA A 53 7.83 6.38 9.69
CA ALA A 53 9.17 5.98 10.14
C ALA A 53 9.61 6.70 11.42
N MET A 54 9.08 7.90 11.69
CA MET A 54 9.28 8.65 12.93
C MET A 54 8.35 8.22 14.08
N GLY A 55 7.53 7.18 13.87
CA GLY A 55 6.63 6.63 14.89
C GLY A 55 5.22 7.23 14.88
N VAL A 56 4.85 8.05 13.90
CA VAL A 56 3.48 8.54 13.75
C VAL A 56 2.57 7.40 13.29
N PRO A 57 1.47 7.07 13.99
CA PRO A 57 0.56 6.01 13.59
C PRO A 57 -0.09 6.27 12.21
N SER A 58 -0.67 5.23 11.59
CA SER A 58 -1.24 5.36 10.22
C SER A 58 -2.50 6.21 10.17
N ARG A 59 -3.34 6.19 11.21
CA ARG A 59 -4.60 6.95 11.31
C ARG A 59 -4.77 7.54 12.71
N PRO A 60 -3.84 8.40 13.16
CA PRO A 60 -3.92 9.01 14.48
C PRO A 60 -4.96 10.13 14.49
N ARG A 61 -5.36 10.59 15.65
CA ARG A 61 -5.92 11.91 15.79
C ARG A 61 -4.83 12.97 15.59
N LEU A 62 -5.20 14.16 15.15
CA LEU A 62 -4.21 15.21 14.82
C LEU A 62 -3.30 15.55 16.00
N PHE A 63 -3.86 15.63 17.23
CA PHE A 63 -3.06 15.87 18.42
C PHE A 63 -2.07 14.75 18.73
N GLU A 64 -2.43 13.48 18.45
CA GLU A 64 -1.56 12.32 18.63
C GLU A 64 -0.38 12.36 17.63
N ALA A 65 -0.68 12.74 16.37
CA ALA A 65 0.36 12.93 15.36
C ALA A 65 1.34 14.03 15.75
N LYS A 66 0.82 15.20 16.20
CA LYS A 66 1.63 16.31 16.70
C LYS A 66 2.48 15.89 17.91
N GLN A 67 1.92 15.10 18.82
CA GLN A 67 2.64 14.57 19.99
C GLN A 67 3.77 13.61 19.58
N ALA A 68 3.50 12.68 18.66
CA ALA A 68 4.52 11.74 18.17
C ALA A 68 5.69 12.48 17.50
N ILE A 69 5.41 13.52 16.70
CA ILE A 69 6.45 14.36 16.08
C ILE A 69 7.28 15.05 17.16
N ARG A 70 6.67 15.67 18.17
CA ARG A 70 7.39 16.33 19.26
C ARG A 70 8.26 15.37 20.06
N LEU A 71 7.79 14.15 20.31
CA LEU A 71 8.59 13.11 20.97
C LEU A 71 9.81 12.74 20.13
N TYR A 72 9.64 12.56 18.83
CA TYR A 72 10.74 12.30 17.90
C TYR A 72 11.76 13.44 17.90
N GLU A 73 11.30 14.71 17.81
CA GLU A 73 12.16 15.91 17.88
C GLU A 73 12.98 15.95 19.15
N ALA A 74 12.36 15.68 20.31
CA ALA A 74 13.02 15.67 21.60
C ALA A 74 14.09 14.57 21.71
N GLN A 75 13.77 13.35 21.22
CA GLN A 75 14.68 12.21 21.24
C GLN A 75 15.89 12.40 20.33
N HIS A 76 15.69 12.99 19.14
CA HIS A 76 16.73 13.14 18.13
C HIS A 76 17.36 14.55 18.09
N ARG A 77 16.94 15.47 18.99
CA ARG A 77 17.41 16.86 19.04
C ARG A 77 17.35 17.57 17.69
N THR A 78 16.25 17.34 16.95
CA THR A 78 16.04 17.90 15.63
C THR A 78 14.68 18.58 15.56
N LYS A 79 14.48 19.41 14.53
CA LYS A 79 13.17 19.98 14.17
C LYS A 79 12.62 19.24 12.97
N VAL A 80 11.32 18.97 12.99
CA VAL A 80 10.60 18.29 11.89
C VAL A 80 9.55 19.24 11.32
N GLU A 81 9.81 19.77 10.15
CA GLU A 81 8.79 20.48 9.40
C GLU A 81 7.77 19.48 8.88
N CYS A 82 6.50 19.67 9.23
CA CYS A 82 5.39 18.78 8.83
C CYS A 82 4.31 19.60 8.13
N ILE A 83 3.94 19.18 6.94
CA ILE A 83 2.84 19.76 6.17
C ILE A 83 1.55 19.06 6.59
N ILE A 84 0.53 19.84 6.97
CA ILE A 84 -0.82 19.35 7.21
C ILE A 84 -1.68 19.77 6.03
N ALA A 85 -2.04 18.80 5.17
CA ALA A 85 -2.81 19.06 3.98
C ALA A 85 -4.31 18.86 4.26
N LYS A 86 -5.12 19.82 3.85
CA LYS A 86 -6.58 19.69 3.91
C LYS A 86 -7.05 18.62 2.92
N PRO A 87 -7.96 17.70 3.30
CA PRO A 87 -8.45 16.66 2.41
C PRO A 87 -9.10 17.18 1.12
N GLN A 88 -8.75 16.59 -0.01
CA GLN A 88 -9.28 16.91 -1.35
C GLN A 88 -9.88 15.66 -2.01
N MET A 89 -11.05 15.20 -1.52
CA MET A 89 -11.62 13.92 -1.94
C MET A 89 -11.84 13.79 -3.44
N ALA A 90 -12.33 14.83 -4.10
CA ALA A 90 -12.52 14.83 -5.56
C ALA A 90 -11.20 14.64 -6.34
N LEU A 91 -10.10 15.22 -5.84
CA LEU A 91 -8.78 14.99 -6.41
C LEU A 91 -8.35 13.53 -6.23
N TYR A 92 -8.56 12.96 -5.05
CA TYR A 92 -8.19 11.56 -4.78
C TYR A 92 -8.98 10.59 -5.66
N GLU A 93 -10.28 10.81 -5.84
CA GLU A 93 -11.11 10.02 -6.77
C GLU A 93 -10.61 10.12 -8.21
N LYS A 94 -10.27 11.33 -8.68
CA LYS A 94 -9.72 11.54 -10.03
C LYS A 94 -8.39 10.80 -10.24
N VAL A 95 -7.49 10.87 -9.27
CA VAL A 95 -6.20 10.16 -9.36
C VAL A 95 -6.38 8.66 -9.29
N SER A 96 -7.29 8.16 -8.43
CA SER A 96 -7.65 6.74 -8.36
C SER A 96 -8.20 6.22 -9.69
N ALA A 97 -9.11 6.95 -10.33
CA ALA A 97 -9.63 6.60 -11.66
C ALA A 97 -8.53 6.57 -12.73
N LYS A 98 -7.57 7.50 -12.68
CA LYS A 98 -6.39 7.49 -13.56
C LYS A 98 -5.55 6.23 -13.33
N ILE A 99 -5.29 5.85 -12.07
CA ILE A 99 -4.53 4.64 -11.73
C ILE A 99 -5.28 3.39 -12.20
N TYR A 100 -6.58 3.32 -11.99
CA TYR A 100 -7.40 2.22 -12.49
C TYR A 100 -7.28 2.08 -14.02
N SER A 101 -7.31 3.18 -14.77
CA SER A 101 -7.11 3.16 -16.22
C SER A 101 -5.73 2.61 -16.64
N ILE A 102 -4.72 2.73 -15.78
CA ILE A 102 -3.40 2.14 -16.01
C ILE A 102 -3.47 0.62 -15.88
N TYR A 103 -4.14 0.09 -14.86
CA TYR A 103 -4.33 -1.35 -14.70
C TYR A 103 -5.06 -1.97 -15.89
N LEU A 104 -6.03 -1.27 -16.48
CA LEU A 104 -6.78 -1.72 -17.66
C LEU A 104 -5.94 -1.90 -18.93
N LYS A 105 -4.71 -1.43 -18.98
CA LYS A 105 -3.76 -1.74 -20.05
C LYS A 105 -3.29 -3.19 -20.03
N TYR A 106 -3.36 -3.83 -18.87
CA TYR A 106 -2.79 -5.15 -18.58
C TYR A 106 -3.84 -6.20 -18.34
N ILE A 107 -4.97 -5.83 -17.75
CA ILE A 107 -5.99 -6.73 -17.21
C ILE A 107 -7.37 -6.23 -17.66
N ALA A 108 -8.25 -7.14 -18.05
CA ALA A 108 -9.64 -6.80 -18.39
C ALA A 108 -10.43 -6.36 -17.15
N THR A 109 -11.44 -5.52 -17.36
CA THR A 109 -12.29 -4.98 -16.29
C THR A 109 -12.97 -6.07 -15.45
N CYS A 110 -13.35 -7.19 -16.07
CA CYS A 110 -14.01 -8.32 -15.37
C CYS A 110 -13.10 -9.04 -14.36
N ASP A 111 -11.78 -8.92 -14.51
CA ASP A 111 -10.79 -9.59 -13.68
C ASP A 111 -10.17 -8.65 -12.63
N ILE A 112 -10.63 -7.39 -12.56
CA ILE A 112 -10.24 -6.42 -11.52
C ILE A 112 -11.42 -6.11 -10.62
N HIS A 113 -11.25 -6.36 -9.32
CA HIS A 113 -12.16 -5.92 -8.27
C HIS A 113 -11.58 -4.69 -7.56
N VAL A 114 -12.26 -3.55 -7.66
CA VAL A 114 -11.91 -2.34 -6.90
C VAL A 114 -12.43 -2.52 -5.48
N TYR A 115 -11.52 -2.80 -4.55
CA TYR A 115 -11.84 -3.02 -3.15
C TYR A 115 -12.01 -1.70 -2.39
N SER A 116 -11.17 -0.71 -2.70
CA SER A 116 -11.24 0.65 -2.14
C SER A 116 -10.65 1.66 -3.13
N ILE A 117 -10.61 2.93 -2.75
CA ILE A 117 -10.02 4.01 -3.56
C ILE A 117 -8.52 3.81 -3.85
N ASP A 118 -7.82 3.03 -3.04
CA ASP A 118 -6.38 2.80 -3.09
C ASP A 118 -5.99 1.33 -3.21
N GLU A 119 -6.98 0.41 -3.28
CA GLU A 119 -6.71 -1.03 -3.30
C GLU A 119 -7.54 -1.76 -4.35
N VAL A 120 -6.88 -2.64 -5.11
CA VAL A 120 -7.51 -3.51 -6.11
C VAL A 120 -7.09 -4.96 -5.91
N PHE A 121 -8.00 -5.88 -6.28
CA PHE A 121 -7.74 -7.32 -6.39
C PHE A 121 -7.87 -7.75 -7.84
N ILE A 122 -6.95 -8.57 -8.30
CA ILE A 122 -6.85 -9.00 -9.70
C ILE A 122 -6.80 -10.52 -9.76
N GLU A 123 -7.67 -11.12 -10.57
CA GLU A 123 -7.55 -12.51 -10.97
C GLU A 123 -6.64 -12.56 -12.20
N ALA A 124 -5.41 -13.05 -12.03
CA ALA A 124 -4.37 -12.96 -13.04
C ALA A 124 -4.06 -14.28 -13.76
N THR A 125 -4.71 -15.38 -13.42
CA THR A 125 -4.41 -16.74 -13.91
C THR A 125 -4.35 -16.82 -15.43
N HIS A 126 -5.31 -16.22 -16.11
CA HIS A 126 -5.44 -16.30 -17.57
C HIS A 126 -4.38 -15.48 -18.31
N TYR A 127 -3.76 -14.52 -17.63
CA TYR A 127 -2.75 -13.61 -18.22
C TYR A 127 -1.34 -14.18 -18.16
N MET A 128 -1.09 -15.23 -17.37
CA MET A 128 0.26 -15.76 -17.17
C MET A 128 0.95 -16.19 -18.47
N SER A 129 0.21 -16.80 -19.39
CA SER A 129 0.78 -17.21 -20.69
C SER A 129 1.18 -16.02 -21.58
N LEU A 130 0.50 -14.89 -21.44
CA LEU A 130 0.80 -13.67 -22.22
C LEU A 130 2.13 -13.05 -21.81
N TYR A 131 2.46 -13.08 -20.51
CA TYR A 131 3.64 -12.43 -19.94
C TYR A 131 4.82 -13.37 -19.70
N GLU A 132 4.67 -14.67 -19.95
CA GLU A 132 5.70 -15.68 -19.65
C GLU A 132 7.02 -15.41 -20.39
N LYS A 133 6.96 -15.01 -21.66
CA LYS A 133 8.16 -14.72 -22.46
C LYS A 133 8.92 -13.50 -21.91
N ASP A 134 8.20 -12.44 -21.59
CA ASP A 134 8.80 -11.20 -21.10
C ASP A 134 9.35 -11.38 -19.67
N ALA A 135 8.65 -12.13 -18.83
CA ALA A 135 9.09 -12.49 -17.50
C ALA A 135 10.41 -13.30 -17.55
N LYS A 136 10.50 -14.30 -18.44
CA LYS A 136 11.73 -15.07 -18.66
C LYS A 136 12.89 -14.18 -19.13
N ALA A 137 12.62 -13.24 -20.04
CA ALA A 137 13.63 -12.30 -20.52
C ALA A 137 14.14 -11.37 -19.38
N ALA A 138 13.25 -11.03 -18.44
CA ALA A 138 13.58 -10.25 -17.25
C ALA A 138 14.17 -11.09 -16.09
N SER A 139 14.33 -12.41 -16.26
CA SER A 139 14.73 -13.36 -15.20
C SER A 139 13.85 -13.30 -13.96
N MET A 140 12.55 -13.11 -14.16
CA MET A 140 11.53 -13.02 -13.12
C MET A 140 10.50 -14.14 -13.27
N ASP A 141 9.87 -14.47 -12.15
CA ASP A 141 8.62 -15.25 -12.15
C ASP A 141 7.47 -14.43 -12.74
N THR A 142 6.58 -15.08 -13.49
CA THR A 142 5.56 -14.38 -14.29
C THR A 142 4.58 -13.55 -13.45
N PRO A 143 4.01 -14.06 -12.34
CA PRO A 143 3.16 -13.25 -11.48
C PRO A 143 3.88 -12.01 -10.91
N HIS A 144 5.13 -12.18 -10.50
CA HIS A 144 5.95 -11.09 -9.98
C HIS A 144 6.25 -10.03 -11.05
N TYR A 145 6.59 -10.49 -12.26
CA TYR A 145 6.82 -9.61 -13.42
C TYR A 145 5.60 -8.76 -13.74
N LEU A 146 4.39 -9.36 -13.80
CA LEU A 146 3.16 -8.64 -14.08
C LEU A 146 2.84 -7.63 -12.98
N ALA A 147 2.91 -8.03 -11.71
CA ALA A 147 2.68 -7.12 -10.57
C ALA A 147 3.67 -5.94 -10.60
N MET A 148 4.97 -6.21 -10.79
CA MET A 148 6.00 -5.20 -10.89
C MET A 148 5.76 -4.25 -12.07
N THR A 149 5.39 -4.76 -13.23
CA THR A 149 5.12 -3.95 -14.43
C THR A 149 3.98 -2.97 -14.19
N MET A 150 2.87 -3.44 -13.61
CA MET A 150 1.73 -2.58 -13.26
C MET A 150 2.11 -1.51 -12.24
N VAL A 151 2.79 -1.88 -11.16
CA VAL A 151 3.21 -0.94 -10.12
C VAL A 151 4.19 0.11 -10.67
N ARG A 152 5.11 -0.29 -11.55
CA ARG A 152 6.05 0.63 -12.22
C ARG A 152 5.36 1.58 -13.18
N ASP A 153 4.34 1.13 -13.91
CA ASP A 153 3.58 2.01 -14.81
C ASP A 153 2.76 3.05 -14.00
N VAL A 154 2.18 2.63 -12.86
CA VAL A 154 1.52 3.56 -11.94
C VAL A 154 2.51 4.59 -11.41
N LEU A 155 3.67 4.16 -10.90
CA LEU A 155 4.71 5.06 -10.38
C LEU A 155 5.18 6.06 -11.44
N LYS A 156 5.46 5.60 -12.65
CA LYS A 156 5.90 6.43 -13.77
C LYS A 156 4.89 7.52 -14.14
N ASN A 157 3.60 7.18 -14.13
CA ASN A 157 2.54 8.10 -14.59
C ASN A 157 1.94 8.98 -13.49
N THR A 158 2.17 8.64 -12.22
CA THR A 158 1.52 9.32 -11.09
C THR A 158 2.48 9.73 -9.97
N GLY A 159 3.71 9.24 -9.96
CA GLY A 159 4.65 9.45 -8.85
C GLY A 159 4.28 8.71 -7.57
N ILE A 160 3.27 7.83 -7.61
CA ILE A 160 2.76 7.09 -6.45
C ILE A 160 3.22 5.63 -6.53
N THR A 161 3.87 5.15 -5.47
CA THR A 161 4.29 3.75 -5.38
C THR A 161 3.22 2.88 -4.72
N ALA A 162 3.37 1.57 -4.85
CA ALA A 162 2.43 0.59 -4.30
C ALA A 162 3.17 -0.59 -3.63
N THR A 163 2.41 -1.32 -2.82
CA THR A 163 2.78 -2.64 -2.31
C THR A 163 1.88 -3.66 -3.00
N ALA A 164 2.44 -4.80 -3.40
CA ALA A 164 1.66 -5.88 -3.98
C ALA A 164 1.86 -7.19 -3.24
N GLY A 165 0.82 -8.00 -3.24
CA GLY A 165 0.84 -9.37 -2.76
C GLY A 165 0.34 -10.32 -3.84
N ILE A 166 0.99 -11.46 -3.98
CA ILE A 166 0.66 -12.51 -4.95
C ILE A 166 0.26 -13.76 -4.16
N GLY A 167 -0.76 -14.46 -4.61
CA GLY A 167 -1.21 -15.68 -3.92
C GLY A 167 -1.95 -16.63 -4.84
N THR A 168 -2.06 -17.89 -4.41
CA THR A 168 -2.84 -18.93 -5.10
C THR A 168 -4.34 -18.76 -4.91
N ASN A 169 -4.75 -17.85 -4.06
CA ASN A 169 -6.12 -17.36 -3.89
C ASN A 169 -6.10 -15.92 -3.38
N LEU A 170 -7.26 -15.27 -3.39
CA LEU A 170 -7.39 -13.87 -3.00
C LEU A 170 -6.95 -13.60 -1.55
N TYR A 171 -7.28 -14.51 -0.61
CA TYR A 171 -6.89 -14.35 0.78
C TYR A 171 -5.36 -14.36 0.94
N LEU A 172 -4.67 -15.29 0.30
CA LEU A 172 -3.21 -15.38 0.34
C LEU A 172 -2.54 -14.18 -0.33
N ALA A 173 -3.09 -13.69 -1.46
CA ALA A 173 -2.60 -12.45 -2.08
C ALA A 173 -2.72 -11.25 -1.14
N LYS A 174 -3.88 -11.08 -0.48
CA LYS A 174 -4.11 -10.00 0.48
C LYS A 174 -3.20 -10.10 1.71
N VAL A 175 -3.03 -11.30 2.27
CA VAL A 175 -2.16 -11.52 3.44
C VAL A 175 -0.68 -11.36 3.06
N ALA A 176 -0.27 -11.81 1.86
CA ALA A 176 1.08 -11.55 1.34
C ALA A 176 1.37 -10.06 1.28
N MET A 177 0.42 -9.27 0.78
CA MET A 177 0.55 -7.81 0.70
C MET A 177 0.60 -7.16 2.08
N ASP A 178 -0.34 -7.48 2.98
CA ASP A 178 -0.50 -6.78 4.26
C ASP A 178 0.55 -7.15 5.30
N ILE A 179 1.01 -8.40 5.32
CA ILE A 179 1.89 -8.90 6.38
C ILE A 179 3.32 -9.11 5.87
N VAL A 180 3.49 -9.82 4.75
CA VAL A 180 4.83 -10.20 4.27
C VAL A 180 5.49 -9.05 3.52
N ALA A 181 4.83 -8.47 2.53
CA ALA A 181 5.39 -7.40 1.72
C ALA A 181 5.69 -6.13 2.54
N LYS A 182 4.84 -5.80 3.53
CA LYS A 182 5.08 -4.64 4.41
C LYS A 182 6.34 -4.77 5.27
N LYS A 183 6.81 -6.00 5.54
CA LYS A 183 8.05 -6.29 6.27
C LYS A 183 9.26 -6.46 5.35
N ALA A 184 9.05 -6.75 4.07
CA ALA A 184 10.12 -6.89 3.10
C ALA A 184 10.85 -5.55 2.88
N PRO A 185 12.17 -5.56 2.63
CA PRO A 185 12.88 -4.35 2.25
C PRO A 185 12.28 -3.78 0.96
N PRO A 186 12.08 -2.45 0.89
CA PRO A 186 11.63 -1.82 -0.34
C PRO A 186 12.78 -1.83 -1.37
N ASP A 187 12.42 -1.82 -2.64
CA ASP A 187 13.41 -1.50 -3.67
C ASP A 187 13.72 0.01 -3.67
N LYS A 188 14.57 0.45 -4.60
CA LYS A 188 15.00 1.86 -4.73
C LYS A 188 13.86 2.87 -4.87
N ASP A 189 12.70 2.43 -5.35
CA ASP A 189 11.52 3.26 -5.60
C ASP A 189 10.41 3.02 -4.55
N GLY A 190 10.73 2.29 -3.49
CA GLY A 190 9.82 2.01 -2.38
C GLY A 190 8.80 0.90 -2.67
N VAL A 191 8.93 0.19 -3.80
CA VAL A 191 8.05 -0.94 -4.15
C VAL A 191 8.37 -2.14 -3.29
N ARG A 192 7.32 -2.86 -2.86
CA ARG A 192 7.41 -4.10 -2.11
C ARG A 192 6.43 -5.10 -2.71
N ILE A 193 6.92 -6.29 -3.02
CA ILE A 193 6.10 -7.40 -3.52
C ILE A 193 6.43 -8.64 -2.71
N ALA A 194 5.41 -9.39 -2.32
CA ALA A 194 5.57 -10.69 -1.66
C ALA A 194 4.60 -11.70 -2.26
N GLU A 195 4.92 -12.96 -2.13
CA GLU A 195 4.12 -14.08 -2.61
C GLU A 195 3.86 -15.07 -1.48
N LEU A 196 2.66 -15.65 -1.45
CA LEU A 196 2.27 -16.74 -0.57
C LEU A 196 1.48 -17.81 -1.33
N ASP A 197 1.87 -19.05 -1.10
CA ASP A 197 1.03 -20.22 -1.28
C ASP A 197 0.65 -20.82 0.07
N GLU A 198 -0.09 -21.91 0.08
CA GLU A 198 -0.58 -22.56 1.30
C GLU A 198 0.57 -23.06 2.21
N MET A 199 1.68 -23.49 1.61
CA MET A 199 2.82 -23.99 2.38
C MET A 199 3.66 -22.87 2.96
N SER A 200 3.98 -21.85 2.17
CA SER A 200 4.72 -20.67 2.64
C SER A 200 3.91 -19.88 3.67
N TYR A 201 2.57 -19.81 3.52
CA TYR A 201 1.70 -19.24 4.54
C TYR A 201 1.83 -19.97 5.88
N ARG A 202 1.81 -21.31 5.89
CA ARG A 202 2.00 -22.09 7.12
C ARG A 202 3.39 -21.87 7.73
N MET A 203 4.43 -21.93 6.91
CA MET A 203 5.81 -21.78 7.39
C MET A 203 6.10 -20.38 7.95
N LEU A 204 5.62 -19.34 7.30
CA LEU A 204 5.95 -17.95 7.65
C LEU A 204 4.99 -17.33 8.67
N LEU A 205 3.71 -17.73 8.66
CA LEU A 205 2.66 -17.01 9.37
C LEU A 205 1.89 -17.86 10.40
N TRP A 206 2.20 -19.16 10.57
CA TRP A 206 1.50 -20.00 11.53
C TRP A 206 1.54 -19.46 12.97
N CYS A 207 2.69 -18.92 13.37
CA CYS A 207 2.89 -18.32 14.69
C CYS A 207 2.82 -16.79 14.68
N HIS A 208 2.27 -16.19 13.61
CA HIS A 208 2.23 -14.74 13.49
C HIS A 208 1.23 -14.11 14.48
N THR A 209 1.69 -13.09 15.18
CA THR A 209 0.88 -12.29 16.12
C THR A 209 1.03 -10.80 15.79
N PRO A 210 0.02 -9.98 16.10
CA PRO A 210 -1.29 -10.33 16.65
C PRO A 210 -2.23 -10.93 15.58
N LEU A 211 -3.23 -11.72 15.97
CA LEU A 211 -4.22 -12.27 15.05
C LEU A 211 -4.99 -11.20 14.27
N THR A 212 -5.12 -10.01 14.84
CA THR A 212 -5.76 -8.85 14.19
C THR A 212 -4.96 -8.28 13.00
N ALA A 213 -3.75 -8.77 12.75
CA ALA A 213 -2.99 -8.45 11.54
C ALA A 213 -3.55 -9.15 10.30
N PHE A 214 -4.26 -10.27 10.48
CA PHE A 214 -4.86 -11.01 9.39
C PHE A 214 -6.14 -10.35 8.88
N TRP A 215 -6.29 -10.31 7.56
CA TRP A 215 -7.47 -9.74 6.91
C TRP A 215 -8.77 -10.34 7.46
N GLN A 216 -9.75 -9.47 7.75
CA GLN A 216 -11.05 -9.80 8.35
C GLN A 216 -11.02 -10.35 9.78
N VAL A 217 -9.87 -10.34 10.46
CA VAL A 217 -9.77 -10.69 11.89
C VAL A 217 -9.72 -9.41 12.73
N GLY A 218 -10.88 -8.93 13.13
CA GLY A 218 -10.97 -7.79 14.05
C GLY A 218 -10.81 -8.21 15.53
N PRO A 219 -10.73 -7.23 16.47
CA PRO A 219 -10.54 -7.52 17.90
C PRO A 219 -11.62 -8.43 18.51
N GLY A 220 -12.86 -8.36 17.98
CA GLY A 220 -13.95 -9.24 18.42
C GLY A 220 -13.73 -10.70 18.07
N LYS A 221 -13.23 -10.98 16.86
CA LYS A 221 -12.88 -12.34 16.44
C LYS A 221 -11.64 -12.84 17.19
N ALA A 222 -10.60 -12.01 17.28
CA ALA A 222 -9.36 -12.39 17.94
C ALA A 222 -9.52 -12.72 19.44
N ARG A 223 -10.54 -12.16 20.11
CA ARG A 223 -10.86 -12.51 21.52
C ARG A 223 -11.63 -13.82 21.67
N ARG A 224 -12.18 -14.35 20.58
CA ARG A 224 -12.94 -15.62 20.59
C ARG A 224 -12.10 -16.81 20.16
N LEU A 225 -10.96 -16.57 19.51
CA LEU A 225 -9.95 -17.55 19.11
C LEU A 225 -8.88 -17.73 20.18
#